data_3afb0c03ab328e745e080b8c78efb252
#
_entry.id   3afb0c03ab328e745e080b8c78efb252
#
_cell.length_a   1.000
_cell.length_b   1.000
_cell.length_c   1.000
_cell.angle_alpha   90.00
_cell.angle_beta   90.00
_cell.angle_gamma   90.00
#
_symmetry.space_group_name_H-M   'P 1'
#
loop_
_entity.id
_entity.type
_entity.pdbx_description
1 polymer ?
#
loop_
_entity_poly.entity_id
_entity_poly.type
_entity_poly.pdbx_seq_one_letter_code
_entity_poly.pdbx_strand_id
1 'polypeptide(L)'
;MARVIISKTKEKGITGQFKSVMNWKITISDGIALLLIIFLLLTIFPRRLWFVETLSNLLSWILLPSLPLVVFYMVKRRWISSALWGVSALTFVFLFGGLFLPNIGPSHVCDSDGPNACRHLKVMSFNLLAERDGDYRPQLEMMRNSGADIIALQEVGKSNVEAVDQGMAELYPYRYLFPMSVAGTGILSKYPIESQEAFQITPGALYHTKAVIDVDGDTLTVYSVHPPPPVTYKYKNTRRREISKLVEMASGNGPTIMMGDFNATDQSSDYKPLARSGLHDAFRVAGWGFGPTWPVKLPSVGRFLPLVRIDYVWVSDDFEVLSARTGPRTNSDHLPVFVEVSY
;
A
#
# COMPACT_ATOMS: atom_id res chain seq x y z
N MET A 1 -83.75 -38.75 40.79
CA MET A 1 -83.06 -38.45 39.46
C MET A 1 -82.05 -37.38 39.71
N ALA A 2 -80.79 -37.77 39.87
CA ALA A 2 -79.62 -36.83 40.02
C ALA A 2 -78.85 -36.78 38.76
N ARG A 3 -78.77 -35.60 38.16
CA ARG A 3 -77.88 -35.32 36.94
C ARG A 3 -76.48 -34.95 37.44
N VAL A 4 -75.56 -35.80 37.14
CA VAL A 4 -74.13 -35.52 37.33
C VAL A 4 -73.67 -34.60 36.17
N ILE A 5 -73.16 -33.39 36.52
CA ILE A 5 -72.48 -32.44 35.58
C ILE A 5 -71.00 -32.74 35.66
N ILE A 6 -70.42 -33.31 34.55
CA ILE A 6 -68.99 -33.49 34.43
C ILE A 6 -68.42 -32.19 33.84
N SER A 7 -67.68 -31.49 34.68
CA SER A 7 -66.88 -30.34 34.25
C SER A 7 -65.66 -30.83 33.48
N LYS A 8 -65.55 -30.48 32.15
CA LYS A 8 -64.31 -30.62 31.36
C LYS A 8 -63.33 -29.53 31.67
N THR A 9 -62.38 -29.82 32.52
CA THR A 9 -61.17 -28.99 32.66
C THR A 9 -60.35 -29.07 31.39
N LYS A 10 -60.18 -27.91 30.70
CA LYS A 10 -59.26 -27.73 29.54
C LYS A 10 -57.88 -27.78 30.10
N GLU A 11 -57.11 -28.83 29.83
CA GLU A 11 -55.66 -28.82 29.93
C GLU A 11 -55.12 -27.84 28.86
N LYS A 12 -54.60 -26.69 29.30
CA LYS A 12 -53.82 -25.80 28.53
C LYS A 12 -52.41 -26.43 28.37
N GLY A 13 -52.20 -27.10 27.26
CA GLY A 13 -50.89 -27.65 26.88
C GLY A 13 -49.82 -26.57 26.77
N ILE A 14 -48.73 -26.79 27.51
CA ILE A 14 -47.49 -25.98 27.52
C ILE A 14 -46.67 -26.24 26.25
N THR A 15 -47.27 -26.30 25.08
CA THR A 15 -46.59 -26.56 23.81
C THR A 15 -46.62 -25.36 22.83
N GLY A 16 -46.92 -24.16 23.34
CA GLY A 16 -47.12 -22.96 22.50
C GLY A 16 -45.97 -21.95 22.44
N GLN A 17 -44.76 -22.23 22.94
CA GLN A 17 -43.70 -21.20 23.02
C GLN A 17 -42.34 -21.51 22.38
N PHE A 18 -42.21 -22.53 21.56
CA PHE A 18 -40.98 -22.79 20.81
C PHE A 18 -41.21 -22.95 19.31
N LYS A 19 -41.91 -22.01 18.70
CA LYS A 19 -41.87 -21.79 17.23
C LYS A 19 -41.51 -20.34 16.92
N SER A 20 -40.35 -19.86 17.36
CA SER A 20 -39.66 -18.86 16.61
C SER A 20 -39.11 -19.62 15.40
N VAL A 21 -39.90 -19.72 14.33
CA VAL A 21 -39.48 -20.23 13.05
C VAL A 21 -38.35 -19.32 12.63
N MET A 22 -37.11 -19.76 12.85
CA MET A 22 -35.90 -19.13 12.31
C MET A 22 -36.12 -19.05 10.80
N ASN A 23 -36.30 -17.84 10.28
CA ASN A 23 -36.68 -17.58 8.90
C ASN A 23 -35.46 -17.85 8.01
N TRP A 24 -35.25 -19.08 7.59
CA TRP A 24 -34.10 -19.60 6.83
C TRP A 24 -34.12 -19.17 5.35
N LYS A 25 -34.83 -18.11 5.03
CA LYS A 25 -34.82 -17.62 3.65
C LYS A 25 -33.42 -17.10 3.32
N ILE A 26 -32.65 -17.90 2.59
CA ILE A 26 -31.39 -17.48 1.95
C ILE A 26 -31.71 -16.30 1.04
N THR A 27 -30.96 -15.22 1.16
CA THR A 27 -31.10 -14.04 0.34
C THR A 27 -29.95 -13.95 -0.66
N ILE A 28 -30.12 -13.09 -1.67
CA ILE A 28 -29.04 -12.74 -2.59
C ILE A 28 -27.79 -12.25 -1.80
N SER A 29 -28.00 -11.49 -0.73
CA SER A 29 -26.92 -11.03 0.14
C SER A 29 -26.13 -12.18 0.80
N ASP A 30 -26.81 -13.25 1.22
CA ASP A 30 -26.14 -14.43 1.79
C ASP A 30 -25.30 -15.16 0.73
N GLY A 31 -25.81 -15.21 -0.53
CA GLY A 31 -25.08 -15.73 -1.67
C GLY A 31 -23.79 -14.90 -1.96
N ILE A 32 -23.90 -13.58 -1.91
CA ILE A 32 -22.74 -12.69 -2.08
C ILE A 32 -21.71 -12.92 -0.96
N ALA A 33 -22.16 -13.01 0.30
CA ALA A 33 -21.27 -13.28 1.43
C ALA A 33 -20.53 -14.61 1.28
N LEU A 34 -21.25 -15.67 0.82
CA LEU A 34 -20.65 -16.98 0.57
C LEU A 34 -19.61 -16.93 -0.57
N LEU A 35 -19.93 -16.26 -1.68
CA LEU A 35 -18.97 -16.06 -2.78
C LEU A 35 -17.73 -15.30 -2.31
N LEU A 36 -17.90 -14.32 -1.44
CA LEU A 36 -16.79 -13.58 -0.85
C LEU A 36 -15.92 -14.48 0.04
N ILE A 37 -16.53 -15.34 0.86
CA ILE A 37 -15.78 -16.33 1.66
C ILE A 37 -15.00 -17.29 0.75
N ILE A 38 -15.60 -17.79 -0.32
CA ILE A 38 -14.92 -18.65 -1.30
C ILE A 38 -13.75 -17.88 -1.93
N PHE A 39 -13.96 -16.63 -2.32
CA PHE A 39 -12.90 -15.77 -2.84
C PHE A 39 -11.74 -15.62 -1.84
N LEU A 40 -12.03 -15.35 -0.56
CA LEU A 40 -11.03 -15.27 0.50
C LEU A 40 -10.22 -16.57 0.63
N LEU A 41 -10.87 -17.73 0.59
CA LEU A 41 -10.18 -19.02 0.59
C LEU A 41 -9.25 -19.17 -0.62
N LEU A 42 -9.66 -18.71 -1.79
CA LEU A 42 -8.81 -18.74 -2.99
C LEU A 42 -7.59 -17.83 -2.87
N THR A 43 -7.64 -16.77 -2.08
CA THR A 43 -6.47 -15.87 -1.85
C THR A 43 -5.36 -16.51 -1.01
N ILE A 44 -5.65 -17.60 -0.28
CA ILE A 44 -4.65 -18.30 0.55
C ILE A 44 -3.67 -19.11 -0.31
N PHE A 45 -4.11 -19.58 -1.49
CA PHE A 45 -3.27 -20.40 -2.34
C PHE A 45 -2.06 -19.62 -2.90
N PRO A 46 -0.85 -20.24 -2.91
CA PRO A 46 0.38 -19.58 -3.36
C PRO A 46 0.35 -19.20 -4.85
N ARG A 47 -0.29 -20.04 -5.68
CA ARG A 47 -0.47 -19.81 -7.13
C ARG A 47 -1.90 -19.36 -7.38
N ARG A 48 -2.16 -18.07 -7.17
CA ARG A 48 -3.48 -17.50 -7.40
C ARG A 48 -3.81 -17.48 -8.89
N LEU A 49 -5.07 -17.77 -9.20
CA LEU A 49 -5.61 -17.51 -10.52
C LEU A 49 -5.51 -16.01 -10.82
N TRP A 50 -5.32 -15.66 -12.08
CA TRP A 50 -5.10 -14.25 -12.48
C TRP A 50 -6.19 -13.30 -11.98
N PHE A 51 -7.45 -13.69 -12.09
CA PHE A 51 -8.57 -12.87 -11.61
C PHE A 51 -8.60 -12.74 -10.08
N VAL A 52 -8.21 -13.78 -9.33
CA VAL A 52 -8.08 -13.73 -7.86
C VAL A 52 -7.01 -12.73 -7.45
N GLU A 53 -5.86 -12.76 -8.12
CA GLU A 53 -4.77 -11.81 -7.89
C GLU A 53 -5.20 -10.37 -8.17
N THR A 54 -5.89 -10.15 -9.30
CA THR A 54 -6.36 -8.81 -9.70
C THR A 54 -7.38 -8.26 -8.70
N LEU A 55 -8.35 -9.07 -8.30
CA LEU A 55 -9.36 -8.66 -7.32
C LEU A 55 -8.77 -8.49 -5.91
N SER A 56 -7.73 -9.25 -5.56
CA SER A 56 -7.05 -9.11 -4.26
C SER A 56 -6.47 -7.71 -4.06
N ASN A 57 -6.08 -7.01 -5.12
CA ASN A 57 -5.60 -5.63 -5.04
C ASN A 57 -6.66 -4.65 -4.48
N LEU A 58 -7.93 -4.99 -4.57
CA LEU A 58 -9.06 -4.21 -4.05
C LEU A 58 -9.68 -4.84 -2.79
N LEU A 59 -8.97 -5.77 -2.13
CA LEU A 59 -9.52 -6.55 -1.02
C LEU A 59 -10.01 -5.68 0.14
N SER A 60 -9.33 -4.60 0.46
CA SER A 60 -9.75 -3.66 1.49
C SER A 60 -11.13 -3.04 1.19
N TRP A 61 -11.35 -2.64 -0.06
CA TRP A 61 -12.62 -2.05 -0.50
C TRP A 61 -13.73 -3.08 -0.64
N ILE A 62 -13.40 -4.32 -1.04
CA ILE A 62 -14.35 -5.43 -1.15
C ILE A 62 -14.84 -5.86 0.23
N LEU A 63 -13.97 -5.88 1.24
CA LEU A 63 -14.31 -6.31 2.60
C LEU A 63 -14.93 -5.20 3.46
N LEU A 64 -14.60 -3.93 3.21
CA LEU A 64 -15.07 -2.80 4.01
C LEU A 64 -16.59 -2.77 4.23
N PRO A 65 -17.45 -3.02 3.22
CA PRO A 65 -18.89 -3.05 3.39
C PRO A 65 -19.41 -4.14 4.36
N SER A 66 -18.60 -5.17 4.65
CA SER A 66 -19.02 -6.22 5.59
C SER A 66 -19.25 -5.70 7.02
N LEU A 67 -18.52 -4.66 7.43
CA LEU A 67 -18.64 -4.06 8.76
C LEU A 67 -20.05 -3.54 9.06
N PRO A 68 -20.64 -2.61 8.28
CA PRO A 68 -22.00 -2.16 8.51
C PRO A 68 -23.05 -3.25 8.22
N LEU A 69 -22.79 -4.20 7.31
CA LEU A 69 -23.71 -5.27 6.99
C LEU A 69 -23.87 -6.26 8.15
N VAL A 70 -22.81 -6.60 8.88
CA VAL A 70 -22.92 -7.42 10.11
C VAL A 70 -23.87 -6.76 11.09
N VAL A 71 -23.68 -5.50 11.42
CA VAL A 71 -24.51 -4.74 12.35
C VAL A 71 -25.97 -4.69 11.87
N PHE A 72 -26.18 -4.39 10.58
CA PHE A 72 -27.51 -4.36 9.98
C PHE A 72 -28.26 -5.69 10.16
N TYR A 73 -27.62 -6.84 9.85
CA TYR A 73 -28.26 -8.14 9.99
C TYR A 73 -28.42 -8.58 11.43
N MET A 74 -27.54 -8.17 12.36
CA MET A 74 -27.75 -8.34 13.81
C MET A 74 -29.01 -7.62 14.28
N VAL A 75 -29.20 -6.37 13.92
CA VAL A 75 -30.39 -5.56 14.26
C VAL A 75 -31.66 -6.20 13.68
N LYS A 76 -31.59 -6.73 12.45
CA LYS A 76 -32.69 -7.45 11.81
C LYS A 76 -32.92 -8.87 12.36
N ARG A 77 -32.13 -9.31 13.35
CA ARG A 77 -32.16 -10.67 13.96
C ARG A 77 -31.97 -11.78 12.90
N ARG A 78 -31.23 -11.53 11.83
CA ARG A 78 -30.89 -12.49 10.78
C ARG A 78 -29.52 -13.09 11.07
N TRP A 79 -29.46 -14.00 12.02
CA TRP A 79 -28.22 -14.52 12.59
C TRP A 79 -27.30 -15.20 11.56
N ILE A 80 -27.89 -15.93 10.59
CA ILE A 80 -27.11 -16.59 9.52
C ILE A 80 -26.45 -15.55 8.64
N SER A 81 -27.19 -14.57 8.13
CA SER A 81 -26.63 -13.48 7.32
C SER A 81 -25.56 -12.72 8.11
N SER A 82 -25.82 -12.46 9.40
CA SER A 82 -24.84 -11.80 10.28
C SER A 82 -23.56 -12.64 10.43
N ALA A 83 -23.67 -13.96 10.58
CA ALA A 83 -22.51 -14.84 10.70
C ALA A 83 -21.68 -14.89 9.40
N LEU A 84 -22.35 -15.00 8.24
CA LEU A 84 -21.65 -15.01 6.94
C LEU A 84 -20.87 -13.71 6.69
N TRP A 85 -21.51 -12.56 6.90
CA TRP A 85 -20.84 -11.27 6.79
C TRP A 85 -19.80 -11.05 7.89
N GLY A 86 -20.04 -11.67 9.07
CA GLY A 86 -19.11 -11.66 10.21
C GLY A 86 -17.73 -12.24 9.86
N VAL A 87 -17.69 -13.32 9.08
CA VAL A 87 -16.42 -13.90 8.59
C VAL A 87 -15.62 -12.87 7.78
N SER A 88 -16.29 -12.18 6.85
CA SER A 88 -15.64 -11.15 6.04
C SER A 88 -15.20 -9.94 6.86
N ALA A 89 -16.02 -9.51 7.83
CA ALA A 89 -15.69 -8.39 8.72
C ALA A 89 -14.51 -8.73 9.65
N LEU A 90 -14.46 -9.93 10.22
CA LEU A 90 -13.33 -10.40 11.02
C LEU A 90 -12.06 -10.50 10.17
N THR A 91 -12.18 -10.98 8.93
CA THR A 91 -11.04 -11.00 8.00
C THR A 91 -10.55 -9.58 7.71
N PHE A 92 -11.45 -8.61 7.49
CA PHE A 92 -11.08 -7.20 7.32
C PHE A 92 -10.32 -6.67 8.54
N VAL A 93 -10.85 -6.87 9.75
CA VAL A 93 -10.20 -6.41 10.98
C VAL A 93 -8.82 -7.08 11.16
N PHE A 94 -8.71 -8.37 10.88
CA PHE A 94 -7.45 -9.10 11.00
C PHE A 94 -6.39 -8.60 10.02
N LEU A 95 -6.76 -8.34 8.75
CA LEU A 95 -5.80 -7.93 7.72
C LEU A 95 -5.46 -6.44 7.79
N PHE A 96 -6.42 -5.60 8.14
CA PHE A 96 -6.30 -4.14 7.99
C PHE A 96 -6.46 -3.37 9.29
N GLY A 97 -6.98 -3.99 10.35
CA GLY A 97 -7.25 -3.29 11.64
C GLY A 97 -6.00 -2.63 12.22
N GLY A 98 -4.85 -3.30 12.11
CA GLY A 98 -3.57 -2.75 12.57
C GLY A 98 -3.15 -1.45 11.88
N LEU A 99 -3.64 -1.18 10.66
CA LEU A 99 -3.33 0.07 9.94
C LEU A 99 -4.02 1.31 10.54
N PHE A 100 -4.99 1.11 11.43
CA PHE A 100 -5.76 2.17 12.07
C PHE A 100 -5.44 2.30 13.56
N LEU A 101 -4.46 1.55 14.04
CA LEU A 101 -3.96 1.67 15.41
C LEU A 101 -2.73 2.60 15.42
N PRO A 102 -2.56 3.40 16.46
CA PRO A 102 -1.33 4.16 16.61
C PRO A 102 -0.15 3.19 16.72
N ASN A 103 0.95 3.52 16.05
CA ASN A 103 2.18 2.76 16.22
C ASN A 103 2.72 3.01 17.65
N ILE A 104 2.63 2.00 18.51
CA ILE A 104 3.15 2.02 19.89
C ILE A 104 4.48 1.24 19.90
N GLY A 105 5.23 1.24 18.79
CA GLY A 105 6.55 0.64 18.75
C GLY A 105 7.49 1.26 19.78
N PRO A 106 8.50 0.53 20.26
CA PRO A 106 9.52 1.11 21.11
C PRO A 106 10.18 2.25 20.32
N SER A 107 9.94 3.49 20.76
CA SER A 107 10.78 4.59 20.36
C SER A 107 12.17 4.26 20.92
N HIS A 108 13.13 3.97 20.05
CA HIS A 108 14.51 4.09 20.45
C HIS A 108 14.66 5.54 20.91
N VAL A 109 14.80 5.72 22.21
CA VAL A 109 15.06 7.03 22.79
C VAL A 109 16.45 7.42 22.32
N CYS A 110 16.50 8.09 21.21
CA CYS A 110 17.72 8.77 20.81
C CYS A 110 17.99 9.85 21.82
N ASP A 111 19.16 9.89 22.39
CA ASP A 111 19.60 11.02 23.20
C ASP A 111 19.61 12.28 22.31
N SER A 112 18.80 13.28 22.68
CA SER A 112 18.69 14.53 21.92
C SER A 112 20.00 15.33 21.84
N ASP A 113 20.94 15.09 22.75
CA ASP A 113 22.16 15.86 22.91
C ASP A 113 23.33 14.96 23.34
N GLY A 114 24.01 14.30 22.41
CA GLY A 114 25.17 13.47 22.74
C GLY A 114 25.90 12.95 21.49
N PRO A 115 27.06 12.29 21.65
CA PRO A 115 27.78 11.69 20.53
C PRO A 115 26.98 10.57 19.81
N ASN A 116 25.85 10.15 20.38
CA ASN A 116 24.90 9.20 19.81
C ASN A 116 23.55 9.87 19.49
N ALA A 117 23.53 11.16 19.20
CA ALA A 117 22.31 11.83 18.75
C ALA A 117 21.85 11.20 17.43
N CYS A 118 20.59 10.72 17.39
CA CYS A 118 20.03 10.19 16.15
C CYS A 118 19.95 11.26 15.08
N ARG A 119 20.39 10.92 13.91
CA ARG A 119 20.20 11.74 12.71
C ARG A 119 18.84 11.47 12.10
N HIS A 120 18.21 12.49 11.61
CA HIS A 120 16.91 12.43 10.94
C HIS A 120 17.10 12.60 9.43
N LEU A 121 16.45 11.76 8.66
CA LEU A 121 16.45 11.83 7.22
C LEU A 121 15.01 11.80 6.69
N LYS A 122 14.65 12.76 5.86
CA LYS A 122 13.35 12.84 5.20
C LYS A 122 13.50 12.39 3.75
N VAL A 123 12.78 11.35 3.37
CA VAL A 123 12.82 10.82 2.01
C VAL A 123 11.45 10.87 1.36
N MET A 124 11.45 10.96 0.04
CA MET A 124 10.21 11.01 -0.75
C MET A 124 10.33 10.12 -1.98
N SER A 125 9.28 9.36 -2.28
CA SER A 125 9.09 8.68 -3.57
C SER A 125 7.98 9.36 -4.36
N PHE A 126 8.18 9.58 -5.66
CA PHE A 126 7.18 10.21 -6.49
C PHE A 126 7.26 9.81 -7.97
N ASN A 127 6.20 9.22 -8.50
CA ASN A 127 5.99 9.00 -9.91
C ASN A 127 5.49 10.29 -10.58
N LEU A 128 6.25 10.84 -11.55
CA LEU A 128 6.01 12.15 -12.17
C LEU A 128 4.95 12.14 -13.27
N LEU A 129 4.63 10.97 -13.85
CA LEU A 129 3.81 10.80 -15.05
C LEU A 129 4.47 11.44 -16.29
N ALA A 130 5.35 10.69 -16.97
CA ALA A 130 6.25 11.19 -18.03
C ALA A 130 5.59 11.60 -19.35
N GLU A 131 4.43 11.07 -19.69
CA GLU A 131 3.92 11.13 -21.08
C GLU A 131 2.99 12.30 -21.38
N ARG A 132 2.95 13.31 -20.53
CA ARG A 132 2.07 14.45 -20.78
C ARG A 132 2.90 15.71 -21.02
N ASP A 133 2.65 16.37 -22.16
CA ASP A 133 2.96 17.79 -22.37
C ASP A 133 2.17 18.57 -21.31
N GLY A 134 2.71 18.61 -20.10
CA GLY A 134 2.01 19.06 -18.91
C GLY A 134 2.77 20.15 -18.19
N ASP A 135 2.00 20.93 -17.47
CA ASP A 135 2.53 21.86 -16.51
C ASP A 135 3.05 21.07 -15.29
N TYR A 136 4.37 20.98 -15.15
CA TYR A 136 5.05 20.34 -14.01
C TYR A 136 5.26 21.26 -12.81
N ARG A 137 4.82 22.52 -12.88
CA ARG A 137 4.95 23.48 -11.75
C ARG A 137 4.36 22.94 -10.44
N PRO A 138 3.16 22.31 -10.41
CA PRO A 138 2.62 21.76 -9.17
C PRO A 138 3.49 20.64 -8.57
N GLN A 139 4.10 19.78 -9.40
CA GLN A 139 5.02 18.73 -8.95
C GLN A 139 6.30 19.37 -8.38
N LEU A 140 6.89 20.35 -9.08
CA LEU A 140 8.08 21.06 -8.63
C LEU A 140 7.85 21.83 -7.34
N GLU A 141 6.72 22.54 -7.25
CA GLU A 141 6.35 23.27 -6.03
C GLU A 141 6.14 22.31 -4.84
N MET A 142 5.47 21.19 -5.07
CA MET A 142 5.29 20.16 -4.05
C MET A 142 6.65 19.59 -3.59
N MET A 143 7.57 19.28 -4.51
CA MET A 143 8.91 18.79 -4.17
C MET A 143 9.73 19.85 -3.41
N ARG A 144 9.70 21.11 -3.80
CA ARG A 144 10.37 22.21 -3.09
C ARG A 144 9.88 22.37 -1.66
N ASN A 145 8.55 22.24 -1.47
CA ASN A 145 7.90 22.40 -0.16
C ASN A 145 7.89 21.11 0.68
N SER A 146 8.43 20.01 0.15
CA SER A 146 8.41 18.71 0.80
C SER A 146 9.24 18.64 2.07
N GLY A 147 10.35 19.39 2.08
CA GLY A 147 11.39 19.29 3.11
C GLY A 147 12.21 17.98 3.00
N ALA A 148 12.00 17.16 1.96
CA ALA A 148 12.75 15.93 1.77
C ALA A 148 14.25 16.20 1.56
N ASP A 149 15.07 15.31 2.04
CA ASP A 149 16.53 15.36 1.87
C ASP A 149 16.96 14.56 0.65
N ILE A 150 16.23 13.46 0.38
CA ILE A 150 16.43 12.60 -0.79
C ILE A 150 15.07 12.34 -1.44
N ILE A 151 15.01 12.45 -2.78
CA ILE A 151 13.79 12.18 -3.56
C ILE A 151 14.10 11.12 -4.62
N ALA A 152 13.32 10.03 -4.63
CA ALA A 152 13.30 9.05 -5.70
C ALA A 152 12.17 9.36 -6.69
N LEU A 153 12.50 9.47 -7.97
CA LEU A 153 11.58 9.81 -9.04
C LEU A 153 11.39 8.63 -9.99
N GLN A 154 10.15 8.42 -10.43
CA GLN A 154 9.79 7.48 -11.47
C GLN A 154 9.12 8.23 -12.61
N GLU A 155 9.14 7.64 -13.80
CA GLU A 155 8.67 8.25 -15.03
C GLU A 155 9.39 9.58 -15.36
N VAL A 156 10.70 9.57 -15.23
CA VAL A 156 11.56 10.67 -15.69
C VAL A 156 11.69 10.58 -17.21
N GLY A 157 11.02 11.47 -17.92
CA GLY A 157 10.98 11.51 -19.38
C GLY A 157 11.56 12.81 -19.94
N LYS A 158 11.65 12.90 -21.27
CA LYS A 158 12.13 14.11 -21.95
C LYS A 158 11.24 15.33 -21.65
N SER A 159 9.96 15.12 -21.37
CA SER A 159 9.00 16.19 -21.10
C SER A 159 9.18 16.85 -19.73
N ASN A 160 9.78 16.16 -18.76
CA ASN A 160 9.89 16.66 -17.40
C ASN A 160 11.34 16.79 -16.87
N VAL A 161 12.32 16.10 -17.49
CA VAL A 161 13.69 16.06 -16.99
C VAL A 161 14.32 17.44 -16.88
N GLU A 162 14.15 18.30 -17.88
CA GLU A 162 14.72 19.65 -17.88
C GLU A 162 14.07 20.52 -16.80
N ALA A 163 12.75 20.44 -16.65
CA ALA A 163 12.02 21.18 -15.63
C ALA A 163 12.42 20.72 -14.21
N VAL A 164 12.63 19.41 -14.01
CA VAL A 164 13.11 18.86 -12.74
C VAL A 164 14.56 19.28 -12.49
N ASP A 165 15.45 19.13 -13.47
CA ASP A 165 16.85 19.43 -13.30
C ASP A 165 17.09 20.92 -12.97
N GLN A 166 16.51 21.84 -13.75
CA GLN A 166 16.62 23.26 -13.50
C GLN A 166 15.84 23.70 -12.26
N GLY A 167 14.62 23.16 -12.09
CA GLY A 167 13.73 23.56 -11.01
C GLY A 167 14.17 23.09 -9.64
N MET A 168 15.00 22.04 -9.54
CA MET A 168 15.47 21.46 -8.26
C MET A 168 16.95 21.71 -7.98
N ALA A 169 17.70 22.34 -8.90
CA ALA A 169 19.14 22.50 -8.81
C ALA A 169 19.65 23.17 -7.54
N GLU A 170 18.94 24.19 -7.07
CA GLU A 170 19.31 24.94 -5.86
C GLU A 170 19.15 24.13 -4.58
N LEU A 171 18.04 23.38 -4.47
CA LEU A 171 17.70 22.60 -3.27
C LEU A 171 18.37 21.23 -3.24
N TYR A 172 18.58 20.64 -4.42
CA TYR A 172 19.19 19.33 -4.58
C TYR A 172 20.38 19.44 -5.52
N PRO A 173 21.55 19.87 -5.02
CA PRO A 173 22.74 20.07 -5.85
C PRO A 173 23.25 18.75 -6.45
N TYR A 174 23.00 17.63 -5.81
CA TYR A 174 23.38 16.30 -6.28
C TYR A 174 22.19 15.59 -6.89
N ARG A 175 22.24 15.33 -8.20
CA ARG A 175 21.14 14.77 -8.96
C ARG A 175 21.60 13.74 -9.96
N TYR A 176 20.92 12.64 -10.05
CA TYR A 176 21.06 11.69 -11.13
C TYR A 176 19.69 11.40 -11.76
N LEU A 177 19.50 11.89 -12.98
CA LEU A 177 18.26 11.73 -13.75
C LEU A 177 18.54 10.89 -14.98
N PHE A 178 17.82 9.80 -15.16
CA PHE A 178 17.92 8.92 -16.31
C PHE A 178 16.62 8.98 -17.13
N PRO A 179 16.51 9.89 -18.15
CA PRO A 179 15.27 10.16 -18.85
C PRO A 179 15.01 9.13 -19.96
N MET A 180 14.05 8.23 -19.71
CA MET A 180 13.61 7.18 -20.63
C MET A 180 12.09 7.09 -20.72
N SER A 181 11.37 8.22 -20.80
CA SER A 181 9.91 8.27 -20.79
C SER A 181 9.35 7.58 -19.55
N VAL A 182 8.30 6.77 -19.68
CA VAL A 182 7.74 5.97 -18.57
C VAL A 182 8.74 5.00 -17.94
N ALA A 183 9.83 4.68 -18.63
CA ALA A 183 10.86 3.79 -18.14
C ALA A 183 11.96 4.49 -17.34
N GLY A 184 12.02 5.83 -17.35
CA GLY A 184 13.07 6.58 -16.70
C GLY A 184 12.86 6.73 -15.20
N THR A 185 13.98 6.81 -14.48
CA THR A 185 14.00 7.03 -13.02
C THR A 185 15.06 8.05 -12.66
N GLY A 186 15.06 8.53 -11.42
CA GLY A 186 16.07 9.47 -10.95
C GLY A 186 16.12 9.56 -9.43
N ILE A 187 17.20 10.16 -8.95
CA ILE A 187 17.41 10.46 -7.53
C ILE A 187 17.89 11.90 -7.41
N LEU A 188 17.26 12.67 -6.53
CA LEU A 188 17.70 14.00 -6.11
C LEU A 188 18.17 13.91 -4.66
N SER A 189 19.28 14.55 -4.34
CA SER A 189 19.87 14.53 -3.00
C SER A 189 20.42 15.90 -2.61
N LYS A 190 20.22 16.26 -1.34
CA LYS A 190 20.93 17.39 -0.71
C LYS A 190 22.37 17.01 -0.36
N TYR A 191 22.65 15.72 -0.25
CA TYR A 191 23.93 15.16 0.13
C TYR A 191 24.72 14.66 -1.09
N PRO A 192 26.06 14.60 -1.01
CA PRO A 192 26.90 14.12 -2.10
C PRO A 192 26.54 12.70 -2.59
N ILE A 193 26.42 12.52 -3.90
CA ILE A 193 26.28 11.21 -4.53
C ILE A 193 27.67 10.74 -4.92
N GLU A 194 28.19 9.71 -4.26
CA GLU A 194 29.51 9.14 -4.52
C GLU A 194 29.53 8.27 -5.77
N SER A 195 28.46 7.51 -5.97
CA SER A 195 28.30 6.69 -7.18
C SER A 195 26.83 6.54 -7.54
N GLN A 196 26.56 6.39 -8.84
CA GLN A 196 25.21 6.20 -9.36
C GLN A 196 25.22 5.34 -10.62
N GLU A 197 24.13 4.61 -10.82
CA GLU A 197 23.89 3.82 -12.02
C GLU A 197 22.40 3.71 -12.34
N ALA A 198 22.09 3.67 -13.64
CA ALA A 198 20.77 3.22 -14.11
C ALA A 198 20.91 1.83 -14.71
N PHE A 199 20.03 0.92 -14.32
CA PHE A 199 20.12 -0.47 -14.70
C PHE A 199 18.76 -1.09 -15.02
N GLN A 200 18.78 -2.18 -15.78
CA GLN A 200 17.62 -3.04 -16.05
C GLN A 200 17.90 -4.44 -15.50
N ILE A 201 16.95 -5.01 -14.80
CA ILE A 201 17.01 -6.41 -14.36
C ILE A 201 16.58 -7.33 -15.49
N THR A 202 15.51 -6.97 -16.19
CA THR A 202 15.03 -7.68 -17.37
C THR A 202 15.29 -6.80 -18.59
N PRO A 203 16.10 -7.25 -19.57
CA PRO A 203 16.34 -6.48 -20.80
C PRO A 203 15.04 -6.06 -21.49
N GLY A 204 14.94 -4.76 -21.81
CA GLY A 204 13.75 -4.18 -22.43
C GLY A 204 12.58 -3.89 -21.48
N ALA A 205 12.75 -4.09 -20.17
CA ALA A 205 11.83 -3.61 -19.14
C ALA A 205 12.13 -2.17 -18.72
N LEU A 206 11.54 -1.74 -17.61
CA LEU A 206 11.76 -0.39 -17.07
C LEU A 206 13.15 -0.30 -16.42
N TYR A 207 13.66 0.92 -16.27
CA TYR A 207 14.92 1.18 -15.59
C TYR A 207 14.71 1.41 -14.11
N HIS A 208 15.73 1.08 -13.35
CA HIS A 208 15.90 1.40 -11.94
C HIS A 208 17.16 2.26 -11.80
N THR A 209 17.21 3.09 -10.77
CA THR A 209 18.40 3.86 -10.44
C THR A 209 18.87 3.46 -9.04
N LYS A 210 20.19 3.30 -8.91
CA LYS A 210 20.87 3.14 -7.62
C LYS A 210 21.83 4.32 -7.44
N ALA A 211 21.88 4.85 -6.23
CA ALA A 211 22.89 5.82 -5.80
C ALA A 211 23.48 5.42 -4.46
N VAL A 212 24.76 5.68 -4.28
CA VAL A 212 25.45 5.65 -2.99
C VAL A 212 25.64 7.09 -2.57
N ILE A 213 25.14 7.46 -1.42
CA ILE A 213 25.04 8.82 -0.92
C ILE A 213 25.83 8.93 0.37
N ASP A 214 26.68 9.93 0.48
CA ASP A 214 27.37 10.30 1.73
C ASP A 214 26.47 11.25 2.54
N VAL A 215 25.87 10.75 3.58
CA VAL A 215 25.01 11.53 4.48
C VAL A 215 25.83 11.89 5.72
N ASP A 216 26.56 13.00 5.63
CA ASP A 216 27.40 13.52 6.73
C ASP A 216 28.44 12.51 7.26
N GLY A 217 29.04 11.75 6.35
CA GLY A 217 30.08 10.73 6.64
C GLY A 217 29.54 9.29 6.74
N ASP A 218 28.22 9.10 6.72
CA ASP A 218 27.61 7.75 6.68
C ASP A 218 27.18 7.40 5.27
N THR A 219 27.57 6.22 4.82
CA THR A 219 27.23 5.74 3.46
C THR A 219 25.84 5.12 3.44
N LEU A 220 24.96 5.69 2.60
CA LEU A 220 23.60 5.22 2.38
C LEU A 220 23.39 4.75 0.94
N THR A 221 22.88 3.54 0.76
CA THR A 221 22.44 3.06 -0.56
C THR A 221 20.96 3.37 -0.79
N VAL A 222 20.67 4.10 -1.87
CA VAL A 222 19.30 4.49 -2.26
C VAL A 222 18.96 3.90 -3.61
N TYR A 223 17.77 3.30 -3.69
CA TYR A 223 17.20 2.82 -4.96
C TYR A 223 15.94 3.61 -5.31
N SER A 224 15.85 4.07 -6.57
CA SER A 224 14.60 4.49 -7.20
C SER A 224 14.16 3.39 -8.15
N VAL A 225 13.06 2.72 -7.85
CA VAL A 225 12.62 1.51 -8.56
C VAL A 225 11.29 1.71 -9.26
N HIS A 226 11.14 1.08 -10.42
CA HIS A 226 9.89 1.09 -11.18
C HIS A 226 9.69 -0.25 -11.91
N PRO A 227 9.33 -1.34 -11.22
CA PRO A 227 8.96 -2.60 -11.85
C PRO A 227 7.71 -2.44 -12.73
N PRO A 228 7.58 -3.19 -13.85
CA PRO A 228 6.52 -2.96 -14.82
C PRO A 228 5.11 -3.25 -14.28
N PRO A 229 4.08 -2.49 -14.72
CA PRO A 229 2.69 -2.73 -14.33
C PRO A 229 2.18 -4.09 -14.83
N PRO A 230 1.30 -4.80 -14.08
CA PRO A 230 0.86 -6.16 -14.38
C PRO A 230 -0.27 -6.22 -15.42
N VAL A 231 -0.18 -5.40 -16.48
CA VAL A 231 -1.21 -5.31 -17.53
C VAL A 231 -1.35 -6.57 -18.37
N THR A 232 -0.33 -7.42 -18.39
CA THR A 232 -0.34 -8.75 -19.03
C THR A 232 0.29 -9.79 -18.12
N TYR A 233 0.04 -11.07 -18.40
CA TYR A 233 0.68 -12.18 -17.68
C TYR A 233 2.22 -12.13 -17.79
N LYS A 234 2.75 -11.73 -18.96
CA LYS A 234 4.19 -11.53 -19.17
C LYS A 234 4.73 -10.45 -18.24
N TYR A 235 4.12 -9.27 -18.22
CA TYR A 235 4.55 -8.16 -17.37
C TYR A 235 4.42 -8.47 -15.88
N LYS A 236 3.37 -9.19 -15.46
CA LYS A 236 3.25 -9.67 -14.08
C LYS A 236 4.44 -10.56 -13.68
N ASN A 237 4.86 -11.50 -14.55
CA ASN A 237 5.99 -12.37 -14.26
C ASN A 237 7.32 -11.61 -14.30
N THR A 238 7.45 -10.62 -15.18
CA THR A 238 8.61 -9.71 -15.20
C THR A 238 8.69 -8.93 -13.89
N ARG A 239 7.61 -8.29 -13.46
CA ARG A 239 7.54 -7.56 -12.19
C ARG A 239 7.97 -8.44 -11.00
N ARG A 240 7.44 -9.65 -10.90
CA ARG A 240 7.80 -10.60 -9.85
C ARG A 240 9.30 -10.90 -9.82
N ARG A 241 9.90 -11.14 -11.00
CA ARG A 241 11.34 -11.39 -11.13
C ARG A 241 12.15 -10.17 -10.70
N GLU A 242 11.73 -8.99 -11.13
CA GLU A 242 12.41 -7.74 -10.78
C GLU A 242 12.35 -7.46 -9.29
N ILE A 243 11.17 -7.55 -8.67
CA ILE A 243 11.03 -7.38 -7.22
C ILE A 243 11.90 -8.37 -6.46
N SER A 244 11.94 -9.65 -6.86
CA SER A 244 12.80 -10.64 -6.20
C SER A 244 14.28 -10.31 -6.34
N LYS A 245 14.70 -9.80 -7.50
CA LYS A 245 16.11 -9.40 -7.73
C LYS A 245 16.48 -8.11 -7.00
N LEU A 246 15.57 -7.13 -6.94
CA LEU A 246 15.75 -5.90 -6.18
C LEU A 246 15.92 -6.20 -4.68
N VAL A 247 15.13 -7.11 -4.14
CA VAL A 247 15.28 -7.59 -2.77
C VAL A 247 16.66 -8.21 -2.54
N GLU A 248 17.12 -9.09 -3.44
CA GLU A 248 18.45 -9.70 -3.36
C GLU A 248 19.56 -8.64 -3.39
N MET A 249 19.42 -7.63 -4.28
CA MET A 249 20.39 -6.54 -4.41
C MET A 249 20.42 -5.60 -3.20
N ALA A 250 19.27 -5.42 -2.52
CA ALA A 250 19.17 -4.53 -1.36
C ALA A 250 19.61 -5.21 -0.05
N SER A 251 19.54 -6.54 0.01
CA SER A 251 19.83 -7.29 1.23
C SER A 251 21.34 -7.32 1.53
N GLY A 252 21.72 -6.97 2.77
CA GLY A 252 23.09 -7.11 3.25
C GLY A 252 24.08 -6.03 2.80
N ASN A 253 23.61 -4.93 2.23
CA ASN A 253 24.46 -3.84 1.73
C ASN A 253 24.63 -2.65 2.71
N GLY A 254 24.39 -2.84 3.99
CA GLY A 254 24.35 -1.76 4.99
C GLY A 254 23.12 -0.89 4.88
N PRO A 255 23.15 0.36 5.38
CA PRO A 255 22.00 1.25 5.37
C PRO A 255 21.43 1.42 3.97
N THR A 256 20.19 0.96 3.78
CA THR A 256 19.55 0.90 2.45
C THR A 256 18.12 1.42 2.51
N ILE A 257 17.78 2.31 1.58
CA ILE A 257 16.42 2.77 1.34
C ILE A 257 16.03 2.48 -0.12
N MET A 258 14.97 1.70 -0.30
CA MET A 258 14.43 1.37 -1.62
C MET A 258 13.06 2.03 -1.78
N MET A 259 12.94 2.94 -2.72
CA MET A 259 11.74 3.75 -2.95
C MET A 259 11.25 3.61 -4.39
N GLY A 260 9.95 3.70 -4.60
CA GLY A 260 9.43 3.75 -5.97
C GLY A 260 7.99 3.30 -6.12
N ASP A 261 7.57 3.31 -7.38
CA ASP A 261 6.34 2.69 -7.85
C ASP A 261 6.62 1.21 -8.15
N PHE A 262 6.20 0.34 -7.25
CA PHE A 262 6.38 -1.12 -7.39
C PHE A 262 5.33 -1.77 -8.29
N ASN A 263 4.30 -1.01 -8.70
CA ASN A 263 3.17 -1.53 -9.45
C ASN A 263 2.53 -2.79 -8.81
N ALA A 264 2.70 -2.96 -7.52
CA ALA A 264 2.23 -4.08 -6.70
C ALA A 264 1.58 -3.56 -5.42
N THR A 265 0.39 -4.07 -5.08
CA THR A 265 -0.23 -3.75 -3.80
C THR A 265 0.30 -4.65 -2.68
N ASP A 266 0.07 -4.28 -1.43
CA ASP A 266 0.38 -5.10 -0.26
C ASP A 266 -0.45 -6.39 -0.17
N GLN A 267 -1.49 -6.53 -0.99
CA GLN A 267 -2.27 -7.75 -1.17
C GLN A 267 -1.78 -8.63 -2.32
N SER A 268 -0.86 -8.10 -3.14
CA SER A 268 -0.21 -8.83 -4.23
C SER A 268 0.71 -9.94 -3.70
N SER A 269 0.82 -11.03 -4.45
CA SER A 269 1.81 -12.08 -4.17
C SER A 269 3.25 -11.56 -4.23
N ASP A 270 3.48 -10.49 -4.96
CA ASP A 270 4.80 -9.89 -5.17
C ASP A 270 5.26 -9.00 -3.99
N TYR A 271 4.35 -8.65 -3.07
CA TYR A 271 4.69 -7.97 -1.81
C TYR A 271 5.41 -8.89 -0.81
N LYS A 272 5.11 -10.19 -0.83
CA LYS A 272 5.66 -11.15 0.15
C LYS A 272 7.19 -11.24 0.15
N PRO A 273 7.90 -11.26 -1.00
CA PRO A 273 9.36 -11.23 -1.01
C PRO A 273 9.93 -10.00 -0.31
N LEU A 274 9.35 -8.80 -0.54
CA LEU A 274 9.74 -7.57 0.12
C LEU A 274 9.53 -7.66 1.64
N ALA A 275 8.35 -8.07 2.09
CA ALA A 275 8.03 -8.20 3.51
C ALA A 275 8.87 -9.26 4.26
N ARG A 276 9.63 -10.10 3.56
CA ARG A 276 10.51 -11.15 4.11
C ARG A 276 11.99 -10.89 3.88
N SER A 277 12.33 -9.75 3.31
CA SER A 277 13.70 -9.43 2.89
C SER A 277 14.60 -8.90 4.01
N GLY A 278 14.04 -8.56 5.17
CA GLY A 278 14.69 -7.74 6.19
C GLY A 278 14.53 -6.24 5.93
N LEU A 279 13.81 -5.83 4.86
CA LEU A 279 13.39 -4.46 4.67
C LEU A 279 12.00 -4.23 5.28
N HIS A 280 11.77 -3.06 5.84
CA HIS A 280 10.52 -2.65 6.46
C HIS A 280 9.74 -1.70 5.56
N ASP A 281 8.46 -2.00 5.31
CA ASP A 281 7.53 -1.08 4.65
C ASP A 281 7.24 0.09 5.60
N ALA A 282 7.82 1.25 5.33
CA ALA A 282 7.73 2.41 6.20
C ALA A 282 6.28 2.85 6.47
N PHE A 283 5.38 2.72 5.48
CA PHE A 283 3.97 3.06 5.68
C PHE A 283 3.25 2.05 6.60
N ARG A 284 3.64 0.78 6.56
CA ARG A 284 3.13 -0.23 7.50
C ARG A 284 3.63 -0.02 8.92
N VAL A 285 4.83 0.53 9.06
CA VAL A 285 5.46 0.80 10.36
C VAL A 285 4.87 2.06 11.00
N ALA A 286 4.79 3.18 10.30
CA ALA A 286 4.46 4.47 10.90
C ALA A 286 3.37 5.28 10.16
N GLY A 287 2.75 4.71 9.14
CA GLY A 287 1.61 5.33 8.44
C GLY A 287 0.27 5.03 9.13
N TRP A 288 -0.77 5.76 8.73
CA TRP A 288 -2.12 5.55 9.20
C TRP A 288 -3.09 5.26 8.04
N GLY A 289 -3.92 4.24 8.19
CA GLY A 289 -4.90 3.82 7.20
C GLY A 289 -4.30 3.05 6.03
N PHE A 290 -4.99 2.99 4.91
CA PHE A 290 -4.57 2.23 3.73
C PHE A 290 -3.41 2.86 2.96
N GLY A 291 -3.23 4.18 3.07
CA GLY A 291 -2.20 4.95 2.34
C GLY A 291 -2.27 4.83 0.81
N PRO A 292 -3.46 4.88 0.18
CA PRO A 292 -3.55 4.66 -1.26
C PRO A 292 -2.83 5.79 -2.01
N THR A 293 -2.11 5.42 -3.07
CA THR A 293 -1.33 6.36 -3.88
C THR A 293 -1.84 6.50 -5.30
N TRP A 294 -2.57 5.49 -5.82
CA TRP A 294 -3.00 5.42 -7.21
C TRP A 294 -4.43 4.85 -7.36
N PRO A 295 -5.19 5.20 -8.44
CA PRO A 295 -5.03 6.37 -9.29
C PRO A 295 -5.67 7.61 -8.65
N VAL A 296 -5.07 8.77 -8.80
CA VAL A 296 -5.71 10.03 -8.36
C VAL A 296 -6.33 10.82 -9.51
N LYS A 297 -6.11 10.36 -10.73
CA LYS A 297 -6.64 10.91 -11.97
C LYS A 297 -6.83 9.80 -13.00
N LEU A 298 -7.95 9.79 -13.67
CA LEU A 298 -8.23 8.90 -14.80
C LEU A 298 -8.43 9.72 -16.07
N PRO A 299 -7.92 9.28 -17.25
CA PRO A 299 -7.96 10.04 -18.49
C PRO A 299 -9.37 10.55 -18.87
N SER A 300 -10.39 9.71 -18.70
CA SER A 300 -11.77 10.02 -19.10
C SER A 300 -12.66 10.58 -17.99
N VAL A 301 -12.20 10.55 -16.73
CA VAL A 301 -12.99 10.90 -15.54
C VAL A 301 -12.47 12.16 -14.85
N GLY A 302 -11.18 12.48 -15.07
CA GLY A 302 -10.50 13.56 -14.37
C GLY A 302 -10.02 13.12 -12.98
N ARG A 303 -10.25 13.94 -11.94
CA ARG A 303 -9.85 13.62 -10.56
C ARG A 303 -10.58 12.39 -10.04
N PHE A 304 -9.85 11.47 -9.43
CA PHE A 304 -10.36 10.23 -8.88
C PHE A 304 -9.86 10.02 -7.44
N LEU A 305 -10.56 9.19 -6.65
CA LEU A 305 -10.07 8.81 -5.33
C LEU A 305 -9.01 7.73 -5.49
N PRO A 306 -7.85 7.85 -4.82
CA PRO A 306 -6.85 6.78 -4.87
C PRO A 306 -7.42 5.52 -4.21
N LEU A 307 -7.22 4.38 -4.88
CA LEU A 307 -7.79 3.11 -4.45
C LEU A 307 -6.75 2.15 -3.88
N VAL A 308 -5.53 2.18 -4.42
CA VAL A 308 -4.48 1.22 -4.08
C VAL A 308 -3.18 1.92 -3.76
N ARG A 309 -2.40 1.31 -2.88
CA ARG A 309 -1.04 1.71 -2.59
C ARG A 309 -0.11 0.86 -3.44
N ILE A 310 0.65 1.48 -4.33
CA ILE A 310 1.65 0.87 -5.20
C ILE A 310 3.01 1.56 -5.13
N ASP A 311 3.05 2.74 -4.51
CA ASP A 311 4.27 3.47 -4.21
C ASP A 311 4.70 3.19 -2.76
N TYR A 312 5.98 2.89 -2.58
CA TYR A 312 6.53 2.46 -1.29
C TYR A 312 7.87 3.11 -0.99
N VAL A 313 8.16 3.17 0.31
CA VAL A 313 9.49 3.35 0.86
C VAL A 313 9.79 2.16 1.76
N TRP A 314 10.82 1.40 1.42
CA TRP A 314 11.33 0.28 2.18
C TRP A 314 12.67 0.66 2.77
N VAL A 315 12.90 0.36 4.04
CA VAL A 315 14.11 0.71 4.78
C VAL A 315 14.72 -0.54 5.43
N SER A 316 16.05 -0.61 5.51
CA SER A 316 16.77 -1.67 6.25
C SER A 316 16.64 -1.49 7.76
N ASP A 317 17.09 -2.50 8.52
CA ASP A 317 17.09 -2.51 9.99
C ASP A 317 17.93 -1.39 10.62
N ASP A 318 18.78 -0.71 9.82
CA ASP A 318 19.58 0.43 10.25
C ASP A 318 18.75 1.69 10.56
N PHE A 319 17.48 1.71 10.15
CA PHE A 319 16.59 2.86 10.27
C PHE A 319 15.41 2.60 11.19
N GLU A 320 15.08 3.56 12.04
CA GLU A 320 13.78 3.64 12.70
C GLU A 320 12.85 4.54 11.89
N VAL A 321 11.66 4.06 11.56
CA VAL A 321 10.64 4.86 10.85
C VAL A 321 9.83 5.68 11.83
N LEU A 322 9.99 7.00 11.77
CA LEU A 322 9.31 7.94 12.66
C LEU A 322 7.93 8.34 12.14
N SER A 323 7.81 8.54 10.84
CA SER A 323 6.53 8.90 10.22
C SER A 323 6.48 8.45 8.76
N ALA A 324 5.28 8.12 8.29
CA ALA A 324 5.01 7.86 6.88
C ALA A 324 3.63 8.38 6.49
N ARG A 325 3.54 9.06 5.35
CA ARG A 325 2.28 9.62 4.85
C ARG A 325 2.27 9.75 3.34
N THR A 326 1.09 9.78 2.75
CA THR A 326 0.91 10.23 1.36
C THR A 326 0.84 11.75 1.31
N GLY A 327 1.28 12.34 0.20
CA GLY A 327 1.30 13.78 0.02
C GLY A 327 0.10 14.32 -0.77
N PRO A 328 0.14 15.60 -1.11
CA PRO A 328 -0.93 16.28 -1.82
C PRO A 328 -1.01 15.83 -3.29
N ARG A 329 -2.16 16.07 -3.89
CA ARG A 329 -2.38 15.88 -5.34
C ARG A 329 -1.63 16.95 -6.13
N THR A 330 -1.04 16.50 -7.23
CA THR A 330 -0.45 17.35 -8.25
C THR A 330 -1.07 17.07 -9.62
N ASN A 331 -0.32 17.28 -10.70
CA ASN A 331 -0.74 16.87 -12.04
C ASN A 331 -0.37 15.42 -12.38
N SER A 332 0.35 14.70 -11.51
CA SER A 332 0.55 13.25 -11.61
C SER A 332 -0.76 12.49 -11.33
N ASP A 333 -0.83 11.25 -11.78
CA ASP A 333 -1.89 10.30 -11.39
C ASP A 333 -1.51 9.48 -10.15
N HIS A 334 -0.33 9.74 -9.58
CA HIS A 334 0.13 9.22 -8.28
C HIS A 334 0.17 10.30 -7.21
N LEU A 335 0.02 9.90 -5.92
CA LEU A 335 0.42 10.70 -4.78
C LEU A 335 1.86 10.37 -4.39
N PRO A 336 2.65 11.37 -3.99
CA PRO A 336 3.97 11.10 -3.41
C PRO A 336 3.84 10.43 -2.04
N VAL A 337 4.86 9.64 -1.68
CA VAL A 337 5.01 9.04 -0.36
C VAL A 337 6.15 9.74 0.37
N PHE A 338 5.90 10.23 1.56
CA PHE A 338 6.87 10.85 2.45
C PHE A 338 7.15 9.96 3.63
N VAL A 339 8.41 9.82 3.97
CA VAL A 339 8.87 9.08 5.15
C VAL A 339 9.94 9.89 5.87
N GLU A 340 9.87 9.89 7.19
CA GLU A 340 10.92 10.37 8.06
C GLU A 340 11.49 9.18 8.84
N VAL A 341 12.81 9.05 8.82
CA VAL A 341 13.54 8.00 9.54
C VAL A 341 14.59 8.63 10.44
N SER A 342 14.98 7.90 11.48
CA SER A 342 16.20 8.14 12.25
C SER A 342 17.17 6.98 12.09
N TYR A 343 18.48 7.24 12.27
CA TYR A 343 19.56 6.25 12.16
C TYR A 343 20.77 6.68 12.97
#